data_e7295e8d30039916176cdfa9244bc422
#
_entry.id   e7295e8d30039916176cdfa9244bc422
#
_cell.length_a   1.000
_cell.length_b   1.000
_cell.length_c   1.000
_cell.angle_alpha   90.00
_cell.angle_beta   90.00
_cell.angle_gamma   90.00
#
_symmetry.space_group_name_H-M   'P 1'
#
loop_
_entity.id
_entity.type
_entity.pdbx_description
1 polymer ?
#
loop_
_entity_poly.entity_id
_entity_poly.type
_entity_poly.pdbx_seq_one_letter_code
_entity_poly.pdbx_strand_id
1 'polypeptide(L)'
;GVFLLKKDESKLEELYQLALQRRDETPSIGELAILDQESASKLFPGLEGFERLLYASGGARVDGQLLVSRLLDASQVKVVKKEVSLTPLLSGYQIDNQIFDQVILSTGAWLGHILEPLGYEVDVRPQKGQLRDYQVDLDMASYPVVMPEGEWDLIPFPGGKLSLGATHENDMG
;
A
#
# COMPACT_ATOMS: atom_id res chain seq x y z
N GLY A 1 2.47 -7.90 -12.38
CA GLY A 1 1.36 -7.21 -13.04
C GLY A 1 0.20 -6.95 -12.10
N VAL A 2 -0.76 -6.18 -12.58
CA VAL A 2 -2.00 -5.86 -11.87
C VAL A 2 -3.20 -5.99 -12.80
N PHE A 3 -4.30 -6.52 -12.27
CA PHE A 3 -5.63 -6.51 -12.87
C PHE A 3 -6.47 -5.44 -12.19
N LEU A 4 -7.01 -4.54 -12.97
CA LEU A 4 -7.90 -3.46 -12.53
C LEU A 4 -9.30 -3.74 -13.09
N LEU A 5 -10.27 -3.96 -12.21
CA LEU A 5 -11.64 -4.29 -12.57
C LEU A 5 -12.55 -3.08 -12.38
N LYS A 6 -13.43 -2.86 -13.34
CA LYS A 6 -14.53 -1.89 -13.26
C LYS A 6 -15.83 -2.58 -13.63
N LYS A 7 -16.91 -2.26 -12.92
CA LYS A 7 -18.26 -2.77 -13.24
C LYS A 7 -18.85 -2.09 -14.47
N ASP A 8 -18.44 -0.84 -14.70
CA ASP A 8 -18.89 -0.02 -15.80
C ASP A 8 -17.83 -0.03 -16.91
N GLU A 9 -18.21 -0.46 -18.10
CA GLU A 9 -17.35 -0.54 -19.27
C GLU A 9 -16.78 0.83 -19.67
N SER A 10 -17.57 1.91 -19.54
CA SER A 10 -17.09 3.25 -19.84
C SER A 10 -15.99 3.69 -18.90
N LYS A 11 -16.09 3.35 -17.62
CA LYS A 11 -15.05 3.64 -16.62
C LYS A 11 -13.80 2.79 -16.85
N LEU A 12 -13.96 1.56 -17.34
CA LEU A 12 -12.83 0.72 -17.72
C LEU A 12 -12.06 1.35 -18.88
N GLU A 13 -12.77 1.82 -19.89
CA GLU A 13 -12.16 2.49 -21.05
C GLU A 13 -11.49 3.81 -20.65
N GLU A 14 -12.14 4.65 -19.84
CA GLU A 14 -11.54 5.88 -19.30
C GLU A 14 -10.25 5.58 -18.55
N LEU A 15 -10.24 4.54 -17.71
CA LEU A 15 -9.06 4.13 -16.96
C LEU A 15 -7.94 3.66 -17.90
N TYR A 16 -8.28 2.92 -18.95
CA TYR A 16 -7.33 2.46 -19.96
C TYR A 16 -6.70 3.64 -20.70
N GLN A 17 -7.49 4.60 -21.15
CA GLN A 17 -7.00 5.80 -21.83
C GLN A 17 -6.09 6.64 -20.90
N LEU A 18 -6.48 6.80 -19.64
CA LEU A 18 -5.64 7.46 -18.64
C LEU A 18 -4.30 6.73 -18.42
N ALA A 19 -4.33 5.40 -18.37
CA ALA A 19 -3.13 4.59 -18.19
C ALA A 19 -2.19 4.69 -19.40
N LEU A 20 -2.75 4.71 -20.63
CA LEU A 20 -2.00 4.93 -21.87
C LEU A 20 -1.28 6.28 -21.85
N GLN A 21 -2.00 7.35 -21.50
CA GLN A 21 -1.43 8.69 -21.40
C GLN A 21 -0.29 8.74 -20.38
N ARG A 22 -0.49 8.16 -19.20
CA ARG A 22 0.53 8.14 -18.14
C ARG A 22 1.73 7.29 -18.47
N ARG A 23 1.56 6.24 -19.27
CA ARG A 23 2.66 5.37 -19.69
C ARG A 23 3.71 6.12 -20.51
N ASP A 24 3.32 7.12 -21.28
CA ASP A 24 4.26 7.94 -22.07
C ASP A 24 5.24 8.70 -21.16
N GLU A 25 4.78 9.11 -19.97
CA GLU A 25 5.60 9.78 -18.95
C GLU A 25 6.28 8.78 -17.98
N THR A 26 5.66 7.60 -17.82
CA THR A 26 6.09 6.58 -16.86
C THR A 26 6.12 5.21 -17.51
N PRO A 27 7.17 4.89 -18.29
CA PRO A 27 7.27 3.62 -19.02
C PRO A 27 7.23 2.36 -18.14
N SER A 28 7.50 2.50 -16.84
CA SER A 28 7.41 1.41 -15.85
C SER A 28 5.99 0.88 -15.63
N ILE A 29 4.96 1.57 -16.10
CA ILE A 29 3.58 1.03 -16.18
C ILE A 29 3.56 -0.26 -17.02
N GLY A 30 4.47 -0.38 -17.99
CA GLY A 30 4.64 -1.57 -18.79
C GLY A 30 3.59 -1.73 -19.88
N GLU A 31 3.30 -2.98 -20.23
CA GLU A 31 2.27 -3.30 -21.21
C GLU A 31 0.88 -3.12 -20.61
N LEU A 32 -0.01 -2.52 -21.40
CA LEU A 32 -1.42 -2.31 -21.06
C LEU A 32 -2.29 -3.08 -22.04
N ALA A 33 -3.25 -3.83 -21.53
CA ALA A 33 -4.22 -4.57 -22.35
C ALA A 33 -5.58 -4.66 -21.66
N ILE A 34 -6.65 -4.56 -22.42
CA ILE A 34 -7.97 -4.98 -21.94
C ILE A 34 -8.08 -6.49 -22.25
N LEU A 35 -8.27 -7.28 -21.19
CA LEU A 35 -8.37 -8.74 -21.27
C LEU A 35 -9.80 -9.18 -20.99
N ASP A 36 -10.26 -10.18 -21.72
CA ASP A 36 -11.44 -10.97 -21.39
C ASP A 36 -11.12 -12.04 -20.32
N GLN A 37 -12.14 -12.72 -19.84
CA GLN A 37 -11.99 -13.75 -18.82
C GLN A 37 -11.06 -14.89 -19.25
N GLU A 38 -11.12 -15.34 -20.49
CA GLU A 38 -10.27 -16.42 -20.99
C GLU A 38 -8.78 -16.03 -20.97
N SER A 39 -8.48 -14.83 -21.43
CA SER A 39 -7.10 -14.29 -21.47
C SER A 39 -6.56 -14.01 -20.07
N ALA A 40 -7.39 -13.46 -19.18
CA ALA A 40 -7.02 -13.20 -17.79
C ALA A 40 -6.78 -14.49 -17.01
N SER A 41 -7.57 -15.56 -17.26
CA SER A 41 -7.42 -16.86 -16.62
C SER A 41 -6.09 -17.56 -16.94
N LYS A 42 -5.44 -17.20 -18.05
CA LYS A 42 -4.08 -17.68 -18.37
C LYS A 42 -3.02 -17.10 -17.44
N LEU A 43 -3.26 -15.90 -16.90
CA LEU A 43 -2.36 -15.22 -15.98
C LEU A 43 -2.74 -15.45 -14.51
N PHE A 44 -4.03 -15.61 -14.24
CA PHE A 44 -4.57 -15.89 -12.90
C PHE A 44 -5.66 -16.97 -13.02
N PRO A 45 -5.30 -18.25 -12.97
CA PRO A 45 -6.27 -19.36 -13.01
C PRO A 45 -7.30 -19.27 -11.88
N GLY A 46 -8.57 -19.50 -12.21
CA GLY A 46 -9.68 -19.48 -11.25
C GLY A 46 -10.22 -18.08 -10.91
N LEU A 47 -9.71 -17.02 -11.52
CA LEU A 47 -10.31 -15.69 -11.38
C LEU A 47 -11.54 -15.59 -12.29
N GLU A 48 -12.69 -15.31 -11.67
CA GLU A 48 -14.00 -15.27 -12.32
C GLU A 48 -14.82 -14.05 -11.87
N GLY A 49 -15.98 -13.83 -12.50
CA GLY A 49 -16.96 -12.82 -12.09
C GLY A 49 -16.78 -11.45 -12.73
N PHE A 50 -16.11 -11.38 -13.87
CA PHE A 50 -15.95 -10.16 -14.69
C PHE A 50 -16.07 -10.51 -16.17
N GLU A 51 -16.42 -9.55 -17.01
CA GLU A 51 -16.41 -9.71 -18.47
C GLU A 51 -15.05 -9.27 -19.03
N ARG A 52 -14.57 -8.11 -18.63
CA ARG A 52 -13.30 -7.51 -19.06
C ARG A 52 -12.59 -6.84 -17.89
N LEU A 53 -11.27 -6.74 -17.98
CA LEU A 53 -10.43 -6.03 -17.02
C LEU A 53 -9.27 -5.35 -17.74
N LEU A 54 -8.68 -4.35 -17.08
CA LEU A 54 -7.43 -3.75 -17.51
C LEU A 54 -6.25 -4.49 -16.85
N TYR A 55 -5.35 -4.99 -17.67
CA TYR A 55 -4.05 -5.51 -17.24
C TYR A 55 -2.95 -4.47 -17.44
N ALA A 56 -2.10 -4.31 -16.43
CA ALA A 56 -0.87 -3.55 -16.52
C ALA A 56 0.30 -4.41 -16.02
N SER A 57 1.29 -4.67 -16.88
CA SER A 57 2.39 -5.57 -16.55
C SER A 57 3.36 -5.01 -15.52
N GLY A 58 3.47 -3.68 -15.41
CA GLY A 58 4.32 -2.98 -14.45
C GLY A 58 3.78 -2.92 -13.03
N GLY A 59 2.55 -3.41 -12.79
CA GLY A 59 2.01 -3.52 -11.43
C GLY A 59 2.91 -4.39 -10.56
N ALA A 60 3.18 -3.93 -9.34
CA ALA A 60 4.06 -4.60 -8.39
C ALA A 60 3.43 -4.66 -7.00
N ARG A 61 3.89 -5.60 -6.21
CA ARG A 61 3.56 -5.73 -4.79
C ARG A 61 4.83 -5.75 -3.96
N VAL A 62 4.72 -5.35 -2.72
CA VAL A 62 5.82 -5.38 -1.78
C VAL A 62 5.37 -5.98 -0.45
N ASP A 63 6.22 -6.79 0.16
CA ASP A 63 6.06 -7.17 1.56
C ASP A 63 6.54 -5.98 2.42
N GLY A 64 5.59 -5.31 3.10
CA GLY A 64 5.88 -4.10 3.87
C GLY A 64 6.82 -4.35 5.06
N GLN A 65 6.75 -5.50 5.70
CA GLN A 65 7.63 -5.84 6.83
C GLN A 65 9.07 -6.05 6.34
N LEU A 66 9.21 -6.78 5.24
CA LEU A 66 10.51 -7.00 4.63
C LEU A 66 11.11 -5.69 4.10
N LEU A 67 10.30 -4.82 3.49
CA LEU A 67 10.74 -3.51 3.03
C LEU A 67 11.30 -2.66 4.19
N VAL A 68 10.53 -2.54 5.28
CA VAL A 68 10.96 -1.77 6.46
C VAL A 68 12.26 -2.33 7.05
N SER A 69 12.36 -3.66 7.18
CA SER A 69 13.58 -4.31 7.67
C SER A 69 14.79 -3.97 6.78
N ARG A 70 14.64 -4.08 5.46
CA ARG A 70 15.73 -3.77 4.51
C ARG A 70 16.13 -2.30 4.51
N LEU A 71 15.17 -1.40 4.65
CA LEU A 71 15.45 0.03 4.75
C LEU A 71 16.20 0.38 6.04
N LEU A 72 15.81 -0.21 7.17
CA LEU A 72 16.51 -0.04 8.45
C LEU A 72 17.95 -0.58 8.37
N ASP A 73 18.12 -1.78 7.81
CA ASP A 73 19.46 -2.37 7.61
C ASP A 73 20.35 -1.48 6.74
N ALA A 74 19.78 -0.97 5.64
CA ALA A 74 20.51 -0.11 4.70
C ALA A 74 20.85 1.27 5.29
N SER A 75 20.00 1.81 6.13
CA SER A 75 20.18 3.13 6.73
C SER A 75 21.29 3.18 7.79
N GLN A 76 21.66 2.03 8.37
CA GLN A 76 22.64 1.90 9.45
C GLN A 76 22.32 2.78 10.67
N VAL A 77 21.06 3.25 10.84
CA VAL A 77 20.65 4.06 11.96
C VAL A 77 20.54 3.20 13.24
N LYS A 78 20.86 3.79 14.37
CA LYS A 78 20.61 3.15 15.66
C LYS A 78 19.13 3.22 16.00
N VAL A 79 18.46 2.07 16.01
CA VAL A 79 17.04 1.96 16.40
C VAL A 79 16.94 1.72 17.91
N VAL A 80 16.13 2.54 18.59
CA VAL A 80 15.80 2.35 20.00
C VAL A 80 14.27 2.29 20.12
N LYS A 81 13.76 1.15 20.61
CA LYS A 81 12.32 0.96 20.84
C LYS A 81 11.97 1.41 22.26
N LYS A 82 11.33 2.56 22.38
CA LYS A 82 10.85 3.11 23.65
C LYS A 82 9.72 4.10 23.42
N GLU A 83 8.96 4.36 24.47
CA GLU A 83 8.08 5.52 24.54
C GLU A 83 8.92 6.78 24.74
N VAL A 84 8.57 7.85 24.03
CA VAL A 84 9.31 9.13 24.10
C VAL A 84 8.35 10.29 24.30
N SER A 85 8.82 11.28 25.06
CA SER A 85 8.21 12.60 25.17
C SER A 85 9.11 13.62 24.50
N LEU A 86 8.52 14.53 23.76
CA LEU A 86 9.22 15.59 23.05
C LEU A 86 8.99 16.92 23.77
N THR A 87 10.06 17.56 24.21
CA THR A 87 10.01 18.87 24.86
C THR A 87 10.72 19.90 24.02
N PRO A 88 10.04 20.99 23.56
CA PRO A 88 10.70 22.06 22.83
C PRO A 88 11.61 22.86 23.77
N LEU A 89 12.76 23.29 23.26
CA LEU A 89 13.71 24.16 23.92
C LEU A 89 13.81 25.50 23.14
N LEU A 90 14.55 26.47 23.70
CA LEU A 90 14.87 27.70 22.97
C LEU A 90 15.63 27.43 21.68
N SER A 91 16.42 26.36 21.64
CA SER A 91 17.09 25.86 20.43
C SER A 91 17.03 24.34 20.44
N GLY A 92 16.28 23.76 19.50
CA GLY A 92 16.14 22.32 19.35
C GLY A 92 15.07 21.69 20.26
N TYR A 93 15.23 20.42 20.50
CA TYR A 93 14.24 19.59 21.20
C TYR A 93 14.93 18.62 22.15
N GLN A 94 14.30 18.35 23.28
CA GLN A 94 14.75 17.34 24.23
C GLN A 94 13.89 16.09 24.12
N ILE A 95 14.54 14.95 24.03
CA ILE A 95 13.94 13.62 24.15
C ILE A 95 14.68 12.91 25.29
N ASP A 96 13.97 12.58 26.36
CA ASP A 96 14.57 12.13 27.63
C ASP A 96 15.66 13.12 28.11
N ASN A 97 16.90 12.64 28.21
CA ASN A 97 18.05 13.44 28.63
C ASN A 97 18.98 13.87 27.49
N GLN A 98 18.51 13.76 26.24
CA GLN A 98 19.28 14.10 25.02
C GLN A 98 18.66 15.30 24.34
N ILE A 99 19.50 16.19 23.82
CA ILE A 99 19.09 17.37 23.06
C ILE A 99 19.43 17.14 21.60
N PHE A 100 18.48 17.50 20.74
CA PHE A 100 18.58 17.37 19.28
C PHE A 100 18.25 18.72 18.64
N ASP A 101 19.03 19.12 17.65
CA ASP A 101 18.78 20.35 16.88
C ASP A 101 17.50 20.22 16.04
N GLN A 102 17.24 19.02 15.53
CA GLN A 102 16.09 18.71 14.68
C GLN A 102 15.50 17.34 15.02
N VAL A 103 14.20 17.23 14.93
CA VAL A 103 13.46 15.99 15.11
C VAL A 103 12.51 15.79 13.92
N ILE A 104 12.52 14.62 13.32
CA ILE A 104 11.61 14.22 12.24
C ILE A 104 10.55 13.29 12.84
N LEU A 105 9.29 13.69 12.74
CA LEU A 105 8.16 12.91 13.22
C LEU A 105 7.54 12.12 12.06
N SER A 106 7.72 10.81 12.06
CA SER A 106 7.15 9.88 11.07
C SER A 106 6.21 8.89 11.76
N THR A 107 5.26 9.41 12.53
CA THR A 107 4.44 8.65 13.48
C THR A 107 3.06 8.29 12.95
N GLY A 108 2.79 8.57 11.65
CA GLY A 108 1.54 8.20 10.99
C GLY A 108 0.30 8.69 11.76
N ALA A 109 -0.62 7.80 12.06
CA ALA A 109 -1.88 8.10 12.74
C ALA A 109 -1.73 8.71 14.15
N TRP A 110 -0.57 8.55 14.78
CA TRP A 110 -0.30 9.08 16.12
C TRP A 110 0.35 10.47 16.11
N LEU A 111 0.50 11.11 14.96
CA LEU A 111 1.15 12.42 14.84
C LEU A 111 0.45 13.49 15.69
N GLY A 112 -0.89 13.48 15.74
CA GLY A 112 -1.68 14.39 16.56
C GLY A 112 -1.32 14.32 18.05
N HIS A 113 -1.19 13.11 18.59
CA HIS A 113 -0.84 12.92 20.02
C HIS A 113 0.52 13.48 20.41
N ILE A 114 1.47 13.50 19.46
CA ILE A 114 2.81 14.06 19.73
C ILE A 114 2.83 15.57 19.57
N LEU A 115 2.04 16.11 18.66
CA LEU A 115 2.05 17.54 18.32
C LEU A 115 1.11 18.38 19.18
N GLU A 116 -0.01 17.83 19.65
CA GLU A 116 -0.98 18.53 20.49
C GLU A 116 -0.36 19.13 21.77
N PRO A 117 0.48 18.41 22.55
CA PRO A 117 1.16 18.97 23.71
C PRO A 117 2.15 20.09 23.38
N LEU A 118 2.57 20.20 22.11
CA LEU A 118 3.45 21.24 21.59
C LEU A 118 2.69 22.44 21.05
N GLY A 119 1.36 22.42 21.10
CA GLY A 119 0.48 23.51 20.62
C GLY A 119 0.22 23.49 19.11
N TYR A 120 0.49 22.38 18.43
CA TYR A 120 0.18 22.23 17.01
C TYR A 120 -1.07 21.36 16.80
N GLU A 121 -1.99 21.83 15.97
CA GLU A 121 -3.13 21.06 15.51
C GLU A 121 -2.85 20.49 14.11
N VAL A 122 -3.10 19.20 13.93
CA VAL A 122 -2.99 18.53 12.64
C VAL A 122 -4.22 17.67 12.40
N ASP A 123 -4.80 17.77 11.21
CA ASP A 123 -5.94 16.93 10.82
C ASP A 123 -5.45 15.57 10.27
N VAL A 124 -4.85 14.79 11.15
CA VAL A 124 -4.46 13.39 10.90
C VAL A 124 -5.31 12.50 11.79
N ARG A 125 -6.14 11.67 11.17
CA ARG A 125 -7.03 10.76 11.87
C ARG A 125 -6.63 9.33 11.62
N PRO A 126 -6.61 8.47 12.64
CA PRO A 126 -6.40 7.06 12.45
C PRO A 126 -7.56 6.45 11.65
N GLN A 127 -7.23 5.53 10.75
CA GLN A 127 -8.20 4.72 10.03
C GLN A 127 -7.83 3.25 10.24
N LYS A 128 -8.79 2.45 10.67
CA LYS A 128 -8.57 1.02 10.86
C LYS A 128 -8.74 0.30 9.52
N GLY A 129 -7.76 -0.51 9.16
CA GLY A 129 -7.80 -1.41 8.02
C GLY A 129 -7.62 -2.85 8.46
N GLN A 130 -8.46 -3.76 7.96
CA GLN A 130 -8.34 -5.18 8.23
C GLN A 130 -7.89 -5.92 6.97
N LEU A 131 -6.88 -6.75 7.14
CA LEU A 131 -6.38 -7.70 6.15
C LEU A 131 -6.63 -9.12 6.62
N ARG A 132 -6.87 -10.04 5.67
CA ARG A 132 -6.88 -11.47 5.92
C ARG A 132 -5.83 -12.15 5.05
N ASP A 133 -4.95 -12.91 5.69
CA ASP A 133 -3.98 -13.74 5.00
C ASP A 133 -4.48 -15.18 4.94
N TYR A 134 -4.36 -15.78 3.77
CA TYR A 134 -4.67 -17.17 3.50
C TYR A 134 -3.41 -17.89 3.04
N GLN A 135 -3.30 -19.16 3.40
CA GLN A 135 -2.29 -20.05 2.86
C GLN A 135 -2.96 -21.05 1.92
N VAL A 136 -2.52 -21.06 0.68
CA VAL A 136 -2.99 -22.01 -0.34
C VAL A 136 -1.84 -22.88 -0.83
N ASP A 137 -2.15 -24.08 -1.27
CA ASP A 137 -1.15 -25.02 -1.83
C ASP A 137 -0.93 -24.75 -3.33
N LEU A 138 -0.49 -23.52 -3.63
CA LEU A 138 -0.23 -23.06 -4.99
C LEU A 138 0.80 -21.94 -4.95
N ASP A 139 1.86 -22.03 -5.77
CA ASP A 139 2.78 -20.91 -5.92
C ASP A 139 2.17 -19.82 -6.79
N MET A 140 1.95 -18.65 -6.21
CA MET A 140 1.36 -17.50 -6.85
C MET A 140 2.37 -16.36 -7.11
N ALA A 141 3.66 -16.67 -7.15
CA ALA A 141 4.71 -15.67 -7.34
C ALA A 141 4.53 -14.83 -8.63
N SER A 142 4.02 -15.45 -9.70
CA SER A 142 3.80 -14.81 -11.00
C SER A 142 2.41 -14.20 -11.19
N TYR A 143 1.47 -14.45 -10.26
CA TYR A 143 0.09 -13.99 -10.42
C TYR A 143 -0.01 -12.48 -10.26
N PRO A 144 -0.81 -11.80 -11.10
CA PRO A 144 -1.10 -10.38 -10.93
C PRO A 144 -1.83 -10.10 -9.60
N VAL A 145 -1.62 -8.90 -9.06
CA VAL A 145 -2.52 -8.35 -8.03
C VAL A 145 -3.87 -8.09 -8.66
N VAL A 146 -4.96 -8.34 -7.96
CA VAL A 146 -6.32 -8.05 -8.44
C VAL A 146 -6.89 -6.91 -7.61
N MET A 147 -7.26 -5.83 -8.28
CA MET A 147 -7.86 -4.63 -7.68
C MET A 147 -9.28 -4.44 -8.25
N PRO A 148 -10.29 -5.03 -7.62
CA PRO A 148 -11.68 -4.81 -8.02
C PRO A 148 -12.14 -3.40 -7.64
N GLU A 149 -13.29 -2.99 -8.15
CA GLU A 149 -13.93 -1.78 -7.70
C GLU A 149 -14.47 -1.99 -6.27
N GLY A 150 -13.95 -1.22 -5.31
CA GLY A 150 -14.29 -1.34 -3.88
C GLY A 150 -13.05 -1.43 -2.99
N GLU A 151 -13.20 -2.07 -1.84
CA GLU A 151 -12.20 -2.05 -0.76
C GLU A 151 -11.30 -3.30 -0.69
N TRP A 152 -11.57 -4.32 -1.51
CA TRP A 152 -10.93 -5.63 -1.37
C TRP A 152 -9.95 -5.93 -2.48
N ASP A 153 -8.68 -5.65 -2.25
CA ASP A 153 -7.62 -6.10 -3.14
C ASP A 153 -7.23 -7.54 -2.83
N LEU A 154 -6.93 -8.31 -3.87
CA LEU A 154 -6.41 -9.66 -3.78
C LEU A 154 -4.93 -9.64 -4.15
N ILE A 155 -4.08 -9.91 -3.17
CA ILE A 155 -2.63 -9.75 -3.31
C ILE A 155 -1.95 -11.10 -3.13
N PRO A 156 -1.61 -11.80 -4.24
CA PRO A 156 -0.89 -13.06 -4.19
C PRO A 156 0.60 -12.82 -3.89
N PHE A 157 1.21 -13.70 -3.09
CA PHE A 157 2.64 -13.70 -2.77
C PHE A 157 3.28 -15.05 -3.10
N PRO A 158 4.61 -15.10 -3.24
CA PRO A 158 5.33 -16.35 -3.35
C PRO A 158 5.04 -17.30 -2.17
N GLY A 159 5.13 -18.61 -2.42
CA GLY A 159 4.92 -19.61 -1.40
C GLY A 159 3.46 -19.82 -0.97
N GLY A 160 2.51 -19.36 -1.80
CA GLY A 160 1.08 -19.63 -1.58
C GLY A 160 0.40 -18.72 -0.56
N LYS A 161 1.05 -17.64 -0.13
CA LYS A 161 0.38 -16.61 0.69
C LYS A 161 -0.49 -15.74 -0.19
N LEU A 162 -1.73 -15.53 0.22
CA LEU A 162 -2.72 -14.68 -0.43
C LEU A 162 -3.30 -13.71 0.60
N SER A 163 -3.08 -12.41 0.40
CA SER A 163 -3.67 -11.37 1.25
C SER A 163 -4.91 -10.79 0.59
N LEU A 164 -5.97 -10.65 1.37
CA LEU A 164 -7.24 -10.04 0.97
C LEU A 164 -7.55 -8.83 1.88
N GLY A 165 -7.83 -7.69 1.31
CA GLY A 165 -8.17 -6.43 2.02
C GLY A 165 -7.60 -5.21 1.30
N ALA A 166 -7.69 -4.05 1.89
CA ALA A 166 -8.06 -3.78 3.27
C ALA A 166 -9.43 -3.11 3.36
N THR A 167 -10.11 -3.27 4.49
CA THR A 167 -11.24 -2.41 4.85
C THR A 167 -10.74 -1.01 5.23
N HIS A 168 -11.64 -0.02 5.17
CA HIS A 168 -11.38 1.36 5.58
C HIS A 168 -12.44 1.77 6.58
N GLU A 169 -12.15 1.58 7.87
CA GLU A 169 -13.10 1.84 8.95
C GLU A 169 -12.70 3.12 9.67
N ASN A 170 -13.61 4.09 9.72
CA ASN A 170 -13.40 5.35 10.43
C ASN A 170 -13.80 5.27 11.91
N ASP A 171 -14.53 4.22 12.28
CA ASP A 171 -14.87 3.93 13.68
C ASP A 171 -13.78 3.05 14.28
N MET A 172 -13.14 3.57 15.31
CA MET A 172 -12.05 2.87 16.00
C MET A 172 -12.55 1.88 17.06
N GLY A 173 -13.90 1.78 17.24
CA GLY A 173 -14.66 0.75 17.94
C GLY A 173 -14.18 0.42 19.34
#